data_ac51e91289bdc8cc00ad21cd6d02c9c7
#
_entry.id   ac51e91289bdc8cc00ad21cd6d02c9c7
#
_cell.length_a   1.000
_cell.length_b   1.000
_cell.length_c   1.000
_cell.angle_alpha   90.00
_cell.angle_beta   90.00
_cell.angle_gamma   90.00
#
_symmetry.space_group_name_H-M   'P 1'
#
loop_
_entity.id
_entity.type
_entity.pdbx_description
1 polymer ?
#
loop_
_entity_poly.entity_id
_entity_poly.type
_entity_poly.pdbx_seq_one_letter_code
_entity_poly.pdbx_strand_id
1 'polypeptide(L)'
;MNKKLKSILMLLLVCLLLTGCVSAAPDQGAAMHTETVQGEPTQEPVQETAQASLQEEAQNHVQDTAKDYAAAITLNMGSETVKQQVSVKTFIDGDTTHFLVPESVVPSGVLKARFLAVNTPETTGLVEEYGKRASRFTKEKLTNAESIIIESDDGTWNLDSTGERHLVWVWYKPAGEKEYRNLNIELLQNGLAKANSSAQNRYGSTCMSAIQQAKDQKLSIYSGEKDPDFFYGDAVEMTIKELRRDPEKYNGVKVAFSGIVALNSDSTVFVEEYDAETGMYYGMAVYYGYGLNGAGLEILNVGNEARIVGTLQYYEAGGTWQVSGLQYRMMKPDDPGNIQLISQGHEGAYVLTAADTFQNGTVRMETEAGMEERPYAEMAMSTSISMKDLVVKDIYTTTDPSSSSKGAMTMTCEQNGTEITVRTGVLLDADMKVITQDAYLGKTVDIRGVVDYFEGEYQIKVFSARNITVHD
;
A
#
# COMPACT_ATOMS: atom_id res chain seq x y z
N MET A 1 12.15 -44.87 -23.77
CA MET A 1 11.98 -46.16 -23.03
C MET A 1 11.57 -45.83 -21.60
N ASN A 2 10.29 -45.97 -21.34
CA ASN A 2 9.65 -46.71 -20.23
C ASN A 2 9.99 -46.27 -18.81
N LYS A 3 9.10 -46.07 -17.92
CA LYS A 3 7.74 -46.56 -17.53
C LYS A 3 7.31 -45.72 -16.34
N LYS A 4 6.18 -45.32 -16.12
CA LYS A 4 4.76 -45.68 -15.84
C LYS A 4 4.36 -44.82 -14.66
N LEU A 5 3.39 -43.92 -14.69
CA LEU A 5 1.95 -44.14 -14.76
C LEU A 5 1.42 -45.20 -13.79
N LYS A 6 0.68 -44.78 -12.78
CA LYS A 6 -0.47 -45.40 -12.12
C LYS A 6 -0.74 -44.62 -10.83
N SER A 7 -1.85 -44.12 -10.54
CA SER A 7 -3.27 -44.57 -10.59
C SER A 7 -3.86 -44.27 -9.25
N ILE A 8 -4.92 -43.47 -9.23
CA ILE A 8 -6.33 -43.89 -9.16
C ILE A 8 -6.83 -43.97 -7.72
N LEU A 9 -7.78 -43.09 -7.37
CA LEU A 9 -9.23 -43.30 -7.33
C LEU A 9 -9.72 -44.11 -6.16
N MET A 10 -10.79 -43.67 -5.60
CA MET A 10 -11.81 -44.31 -4.73
C MET A 10 -11.85 -43.70 -3.33
N LEU A 11 -12.99 -43.32 -2.76
CA LEU A 11 -14.42 -43.68 -2.84
C LEU A 11 -15.15 -42.61 -2.08
N LEU A 12 -16.09 -41.96 -2.45
CA LEU A 12 -17.53 -42.08 -2.61
C LEU A 12 -18.25 -42.95 -1.57
N LEU A 13 -19.33 -42.38 -1.05
CA LEU A 13 -20.54 -42.98 -0.41
C LEU A 13 -20.50 -42.95 1.13
N VAL A 14 -21.50 -42.55 1.86
CA VAL A 14 -22.96 -42.76 1.83
C VAL A 14 -23.57 -41.75 2.81
N CYS A 15 -24.47 -40.87 2.48
CA CYS A 15 -25.95 -40.96 2.55
C CYS A 15 -26.51 -41.48 3.87
N LEU A 16 -27.35 -40.79 4.50
CA LEU A 16 -28.80 -40.70 4.50
C LEU A 16 -29.40 -40.40 5.88
N LEU A 17 -30.29 -39.42 5.90
CA LEU A 17 -31.63 -39.36 6.52
C LEU A 17 -31.76 -39.38 8.06
N LEU A 18 -32.50 -38.45 8.59
CA LEU A 18 -33.95 -38.42 8.83
C LEU A 18 -34.35 -37.11 9.51
N THR A 19 -35.13 -36.30 8.87
CA THR A 19 -36.57 -36.05 9.05
C THR A 19 -37.06 -35.76 10.47
N GLY A 20 -37.73 -34.65 10.61
CA GLY A 20 -39.04 -34.61 11.17
C GLY A 20 -39.38 -33.38 11.99
N CYS A 21 -40.31 -32.66 11.43
CA CYS A 21 -41.58 -32.07 11.90
C CYS A 21 -41.49 -30.82 12.78
N VAL A 22 -41.90 -29.66 12.25
CA VAL A 22 -43.25 -29.09 12.05
C VAL A 22 -44.10 -28.94 13.31
N SER A 23 -44.41 -27.71 13.66
CA SER A 23 -45.76 -27.12 13.81
C SER A 23 -45.62 -25.75 14.52
N ALA A 24 -45.98 -24.69 13.88
CA ALA A 24 -47.28 -24.06 13.72
C ALA A 24 -47.65 -23.09 14.85
N ALA A 25 -47.84 -21.84 14.44
CA ALA A 25 -48.50 -20.76 15.19
C ALA A 25 -50.00 -21.04 15.39
N PRO A 26 -50.74 -20.29 16.18
CA PRO A 26 -51.38 -19.06 15.74
C PRO A 26 -51.46 -17.97 16.85
N ASP A 27 -51.45 -16.73 16.54
CA ASP A 27 -52.40 -15.73 16.06
C ASP A 27 -53.34 -15.15 17.12
N GLN A 28 -53.61 -13.82 16.98
CA GLN A 28 -54.65 -12.96 17.53
C GLN A 28 -54.39 -12.36 18.94
N GLY A 29 -54.55 -11.11 19.21
CA GLY A 29 -55.15 -9.96 18.53
C GLY A 29 -55.61 -8.91 19.56
N ALA A 30 -55.72 -7.70 19.10
CA ALA A 30 -56.55 -6.59 19.59
C ALA A 30 -56.14 -5.81 20.84
N ALA A 31 -55.81 -4.59 20.68
CA ALA A 31 -56.50 -3.31 20.58
C ALA A 31 -56.52 -2.44 21.85
N MET A 32 -56.02 -1.21 21.62
CA MET A 32 -56.44 0.09 22.18
C MET A 32 -56.67 0.27 23.70
N HIS A 33 -55.95 1.24 24.28
CA HIS A 33 -56.54 2.47 24.74
C HIS A 33 -55.46 3.53 25.08
N THR A 34 -55.72 4.71 24.59
CA THR A 34 -55.13 6.00 24.92
C THR A 34 -55.42 6.42 26.37
N GLU A 35 -54.43 7.02 27.02
CA GLU A 35 -54.66 8.20 27.86
C GLU A 35 -53.36 8.98 28.16
N THR A 36 -53.49 10.29 27.97
CA THR A 36 -52.53 11.35 28.18
C THR A 36 -52.53 11.76 29.65
N VAL A 37 -51.35 11.88 30.27
CA VAL A 37 -51.17 12.87 31.38
C VAL A 37 -49.73 13.40 31.38
N GLN A 38 -49.62 14.71 31.40
CA GLN A 38 -48.45 15.53 31.61
C GLN A 38 -47.84 15.38 33.01
N GLY A 39 -46.55 15.57 33.10
CA GLY A 39 -45.86 15.82 34.37
C GLY A 39 -44.35 15.67 34.26
N GLU A 40 -43.62 16.75 33.97
CA GLU A 40 -42.19 16.87 34.29
C GLU A 40 -41.95 16.71 35.79
N PRO A 41 -40.85 16.11 36.17
CA PRO A 41 -39.87 16.87 36.94
C PRO A 41 -38.43 16.65 36.49
N THR A 42 -37.75 17.77 36.37
CA THR A 42 -36.30 18.00 36.42
C THR A 42 -35.58 17.00 37.33
N GLN A 43 -34.63 16.24 36.78
CA GLN A 43 -33.57 15.61 37.57
C GLN A 43 -32.20 15.97 36.98
N GLU A 44 -31.36 16.49 37.86
CA GLU A 44 -30.00 16.94 37.66
C GLU A 44 -29.04 15.84 37.16
N PRO A 45 -27.93 16.19 36.47
CA PRO A 45 -26.98 15.23 35.93
C PRO A 45 -25.88 14.89 36.95
N VAL A 46 -26.15 13.98 37.88
CA VAL A 46 -25.16 13.54 38.88
C VAL A 46 -24.65 12.10 38.62
N GLN A 47 -25.25 11.32 37.70
CA GLN A 47 -24.81 9.94 37.47
C GLN A 47 -23.81 9.76 36.33
N GLU A 48 -23.67 10.71 35.40
CA GLU A 48 -22.74 10.59 34.28
C GLU A 48 -21.29 10.89 34.67
N THR A 49 -21.07 11.77 35.66
CA THR A 49 -19.72 12.10 36.16
C THR A 49 -19.10 11.00 37.01
N ALA A 50 -19.89 10.19 37.68
CA ALA A 50 -19.37 9.10 38.52
C ALA A 50 -18.98 7.86 37.66
N GLN A 51 -19.66 7.60 36.55
CA GLN A 51 -19.30 6.51 35.65
C GLN A 51 -18.08 6.84 34.80
N ALA A 52 -17.92 8.10 34.37
CA ALA A 52 -16.74 8.56 33.65
C ALA A 52 -15.48 8.53 34.54
N SER A 53 -15.58 8.92 35.81
CA SER A 53 -14.46 8.87 36.76
C SER A 53 -14.05 7.44 37.10
N LEU A 54 -15.01 6.51 37.26
CA LEU A 54 -14.73 5.10 37.49
C LEU A 54 -14.11 4.38 36.29
N GLN A 55 -14.47 4.79 35.06
CA GLN A 55 -13.84 4.28 33.84
C GLN A 55 -12.43 4.84 33.64
N GLU A 56 -12.23 6.12 33.97
CA GLU A 56 -10.90 6.76 33.89
C GLU A 56 -9.95 6.23 34.99
N GLU A 57 -10.45 6.01 36.21
CA GLU A 57 -9.68 5.34 37.28
C GLU A 57 -9.39 3.87 36.97
N ALA A 58 -10.32 3.13 36.31
CA ALA A 58 -10.09 1.75 35.93
C ALA A 58 -9.08 1.66 34.76
N GLN A 59 -9.12 2.60 33.80
CA GLN A 59 -8.14 2.68 32.72
C GLN A 59 -6.75 3.08 33.24
N ASN A 60 -6.66 4.02 34.15
CA ASN A 60 -5.41 4.41 34.79
C ASN A 60 -4.84 3.31 35.69
N HIS A 61 -5.69 2.52 36.36
CA HIS A 61 -5.23 1.43 37.21
C HIS A 61 -4.75 0.21 36.44
N VAL A 62 -5.26 -0.03 35.24
CA VAL A 62 -4.80 -1.09 34.33
C VAL A 62 -3.47 -0.70 33.67
N GLN A 63 -3.24 0.59 33.39
CA GLN A 63 -1.96 1.07 32.83
C GLN A 63 -0.81 1.00 33.86
N ASP A 64 -1.09 1.15 35.16
CA ASP A 64 -0.05 1.17 36.21
C ASP A 64 0.48 -0.24 36.56
N THR A 65 -0.12 -1.30 36.02
CA THR A 65 0.31 -2.71 36.27
C THR A 65 0.90 -3.38 35.00
N ALA A 66 0.88 -2.74 33.84
CA ALA A 66 1.41 -3.30 32.60
C ALA A 66 2.94 -3.32 32.59
N LYS A 67 3.53 -4.51 32.42
CA LYS A 67 4.98 -4.65 32.31
C LYS A 67 5.44 -4.14 30.92
N ASP A 68 6.45 -3.29 30.92
CA ASP A 68 7.10 -2.85 29.70
C ASP A 68 8.16 -3.88 29.25
N TYR A 69 7.76 -4.78 28.38
CA TYR A 69 8.62 -5.85 27.87
C TYR A 69 9.69 -5.35 26.90
N ALA A 70 9.41 -4.26 26.18
CA ALA A 70 10.37 -3.65 25.26
C ALA A 70 11.55 -3.00 25.99
N ALA A 71 11.31 -2.46 27.19
CA ALA A 71 12.34 -1.92 28.07
C ALA A 71 12.98 -2.98 29.00
N ALA A 72 12.34 -4.15 29.14
CA ALA A 72 12.83 -5.21 30.04
C ALA A 72 14.04 -5.97 29.44
N ILE A 73 14.33 -5.82 28.18
CA ILE A 73 15.52 -6.37 27.51
C ILE A 73 16.47 -5.23 27.14
N THR A 74 17.76 -5.53 27.16
CA THR A 74 18.81 -4.55 26.88
C THR A 74 19.59 -4.94 25.60
N LEU A 75 19.85 -3.98 24.74
CA LEU A 75 20.74 -4.17 23.59
C LEU A 75 22.16 -4.47 24.07
N ASN A 76 22.64 -5.69 23.82
CA ASN A 76 24.00 -6.07 24.17
C ASN A 76 24.93 -5.90 22.95
N MET A 77 25.66 -4.78 22.92
CA MET A 77 26.62 -4.50 21.86
C MET A 77 27.80 -5.49 21.79
N GLY A 78 28.07 -6.23 22.86
CA GLY A 78 29.13 -7.24 22.93
C GLY A 78 28.67 -8.66 22.57
N SER A 79 27.41 -8.90 22.21
CA SER A 79 26.95 -10.23 21.81
C SER A 79 27.45 -10.58 20.39
N GLU A 80 27.44 -11.88 20.07
CA GLU A 80 27.91 -12.41 18.77
C GLU A 80 27.01 -12.08 17.59
N THR A 81 25.83 -11.47 17.81
CA THR A 81 24.92 -11.06 16.75
C THR A 81 25.50 -9.90 15.94
N VAL A 82 25.14 -9.86 14.67
CA VAL A 82 25.51 -8.72 13.79
C VAL A 82 24.65 -7.52 14.12
N LYS A 83 25.25 -6.35 14.23
CA LYS A 83 24.59 -5.09 14.53
C LYS A 83 25.07 -4.00 13.61
N GLN A 84 24.15 -3.13 13.20
CA GLN A 84 24.45 -1.97 12.36
C GLN A 84 23.63 -0.77 12.82
N GLN A 85 24.30 0.34 13.05
CA GLN A 85 23.62 1.63 13.21
C GLN A 85 23.14 2.10 11.84
N VAL A 86 21.89 2.57 11.76
CA VAL A 86 21.20 2.88 10.52
C VAL A 86 20.41 4.18 10.60
N SER A 87 20.01 4.70 9.44
CA SER A 87 18.95 5.70 9.30
C SER A 87 17.83 5.16 8.39
N VAL A 88 16.62 5.66 8.58
CA VAL A 88 15.49 5.27 7.76
C VAL A 88 15.63 5.86 6.37
N LYS A 89 15.44 5.03 5.34
CA LYS A 89 15.27 5.47 3.95
C LYS A 89 13.78 5.59 3.60
N THR A 90 13.00 4.54 3.88
CA THR A 90 11.59 4.47 3.48
C THR A 90 10.83 3.56 4.45
N PHE A 91 9.68 4.02 4.91
CA PHE A 91 8.70 3.18 5.61
C PHE A 91 7.84 2.45 4.58
N ILE A 92 7.60 1.15 4.80
CA ILE A 92 6.72 0.34 3.94
C ILE A 92 5.42 0.06 4.67
N ASP A 93 5.49 -0.55 5.85
CA ASP A 93 4.37 -0.86 6.74
C ASP A 93 4.82 -0.94 8.20
N GLY A 94 4.02 -1.55 9.08
CA GLY A 94 4.33 -1.62 10.52
C GLY A 94 5.53 -2.48 10.87
N ASP A 95 5.89 -3.48 10.04
CA ASP A 95 6.99 -4.42 10.31
C ASP A 95 8.01 -4.53 9.17
N THR A 96 7.96 -3.61 8.23
CA THR A 96 8.87 -3.54 7.09
C THR A 96 9.35 -2.10 6.88
N THR A 97 10.67 -1.89 6.94
CA THR A 97 11.31 -0.58 6.74
C THR A 97 12.61 -0.76 5.94
N HIS A 98 12.88 0.15 5.01
CA HIS A 98 14.17 0.19 4.34
C HIS A 98 15.11 1.13 5.08
N PHE A 99 16.32 0.65 5.37
CA PHE A 99 17.35 1.41 6.06
C PHE A 99 18.54 1.70 5.16
N LEU A 100 19.14 2.86 5.34
CA LEU A 100 20.45 3.19 4.79
C LEU A 100 21.52 2.48 5.62
N VAL A 101 22.39 1.76 4.96
CA VAL A 101 23.51 1.02 5.55
C VAL A 101 24.78 1.24 4.72
N PRO A 102 26.00 1.02 5.29
CA PRO A 102 27.22 0.99 4.49
C PRO A 102 27.17 -0.08 3.39
N GLU A 103 27.78 0.18 2.24
CA GLU A 103 27.89 -0.79 1.13
C GLU A 103 28.61 -2.10 1.52
N SER A 104 29.41 -2.06 2.59
CA SER A 104 30.02 -3.26 3.19
C SER A 104 29.01 -4.19 3.86
N VAL A 105 27.81 -3.72 4.20
CA VAL A 105 26.70 -4.51 4.77
C VAL A 105 25.80 -5.04 3.66
N VAL A 106 25.35 -4.14 2.78
CA VAL A 106 24.58 -4.48 1.58
C VAL A 106 25.11 -3.63 0.42
N PRO A 107 25.53 -4.23 -0.72
CA PRO A 107 26.16 -3.49 -1.82
C PRO A 107 25.35 -2.32 -2.37
N SER A 108 24.01 -2.35 -2.28
CA SER A 108 23.14 -1.25 -2.72
C SER A 108 23.09 -0.07 -1.73
N GLY A 109 23.74 -0.18 -0.56
CA GLY A 109 23.61 0.81 0.51
C GLY A 109 22.23 0.86 1.16
N VAL A 110 21.29 -0.02 0.76
CA VAL A 110 19.92 -0.08 1.25
C VAL A 110 19.59 -1.49 1.72
N LEU A 111 19.30 -1.63 3.00
CA LEU A 111 18.86 -2.88 3.60
C LEU A 111 17.33 -2.87 3.72
N LYS A 112 16.67 -3.77 2.99
CA LYS A 112 15.23 -4.02 3.13
C LYS A 112 15.03 -4.88 4.38
N ALA A 113 14.48 -4.30 5.44
CA ALA A 113 14.30 -4.97 6.72
C ALA A 113 12.87 -5.50 6.88
N ARG A 114 12.74 -6.78 7.24
CA ARG A 114 11.54 -7.42 7.79
C ARG A 114 11.78 -7.66 9.28
N PHE A 115 10.88 -7.15 10.12
CA PHE A 115 11.05 -7.23 11.56
C PHE A 115 10.79 -8.66 12.06
N LEU A 116 11.71 -9.19 12.85
CA LEU A 116 11.62 -10.52 13.45
C LEU A 116 10.47 -10.61 14.46
N ALA A 117 9.90 -11.79 14.59
CA ALA A 117 8.88 -12.16 15.57
C ALA A 117 7.51 -11.51 15.41
N VAL A 118 7.33 -10.60 14.48
CA VAL A 118 6.11 -9.81 14.31
C VAL A 118 5.50 -9.96 12.93
N ASN A 119 4.19 -9.86 12.86
CA ASN A 119 3.42 -9.68 11.63
C ASN A 119 2.34 -8.65 11.92
N THR A 120 2.58 -7.41 11.49
CA THR A 120 1.58 -6.36 11.60
C THR A 120 0.49 -6.56 10.56
N PRO A 121 -0.73 -6.07 10.79
CA PRO A 121 -1.73 -6.00 9.73
C PRO A 121 -1.24 -5.14 8.58
N GLU A 122 -1.58 -5.55 7.36
CA GLU A 122 -1.11 -4.93 6.12
C GLU A 122 -1.70 -3.53 5.90
N THR A 123 -0.88 -2.63 5.34
CA THR A 123 -1.31 -1.30 4.88
C THR A 123 -1.19 -1.13 3.38
N THR A 124 -0.51 -2.06 2.68
CA THR A 124 -0.34 -2.05 1.23
C THR A 124 -0.96 -3.30 0.63
N GLY A 125 -1.52 -3.20 -0.56
CA GLY A 125 -2.32 -4.28 -1.11
C GLY A 125 -3.67 -4.39 -0.40
N LEU A 126 -3.96 -5.50 0.27
CA LEU A 126 -5.16 -5.64 1.09
C LEU A 126 -4.95 -4.92 2.43
N VAL A 127 -5.64 -3.79 2.62
CA VAL A 127 -5.61 -3.07 3.90
C VAL A 127 -6.33 -3.86 4.96
N GLU A 128 -5.68 -4.09 6.09
CA GLU A 128 -6.25 -4.78 7.25
C GLU A 128 -6.55 -3.80 8.40
N GLU A 129 -7.50 -4.20 9.25
CA GLU A 129 -7.79 -3.47 10.51
C GLU A 129 -6.53 -3.34 11.37
N TYR A 130 -6.31 -2.19 11.96
CA TYR A 130 -5.13 -1.81 12.75
C TYR A 130 -3.81 -1.69 11.95
N GLY A 131 -3.80 -1.93 10.63
CA GLY A 131 -2.61 -1.77 9.80
C GLY A 131 -2.08 -0.35 9.80
N LYS A 132 -2.95 0.64 9.56
CA LYS A 132 -2.57 2.07 9.61
C LYS A 132 -2.01 2.47 10.97
N ARG A 133 -2.58 1.94 12.06
CA ARG A 133 -2.13 2.22 13.42
C ARG A 133 -0.75 1.62 13.68
N ALA A 134 -0.50 0.38 13.23
CA ALA A 134 0.81 -0.27 13.36
C ALA A 134 1.89 0.47 12.56
N SER A 135 1.59 0.84 11.31
CA SER A 135 2.49 1.60 10.44
C SER A 135 2.84 2.97 11.03
N ARG A 136 1.83 3.72 11.48
CA ARG A 136 2.02 5.02 12.14
C ARG A 136 2.86 4.90 13.41
N PHE A 137 2.63 3.87 14.22
CA PHE A 137 3.41 3.59 15.43
C PHE A 137 4.89 3.39 15.11
N THR A 138 5.21 2.53 14.15
CA THR A 138 6.59 2.30 13.70
C THR A 138 7.22 3.58 13.17
N LYS A 139 6.51 4.31 12.32
CA LYS A 139 6.98 5.58 11.76
C LYS A 139 7.28 6.62 12.84
N GLU A 140 6.38 6.80 13.79
CA GLU A 140 6.54 7.74 14.91
C GLU A 140 7.77 7.40 15.76
N LYS A 141 7.93 6.13 16.15
CA LYS A 141 9.06 5.68 16.96
C LYS A 141 10.41 5.89 16.27
N LEU A 142 10.51 5.52 15.01
CA LEU A 142 11.77 5.60 14.27
C LEU A 142 12.11 7.03 13.81
N THR A 143 11.08 7.86 13.50
CA THR A 143 11.30 9.28 13.13
C THR A 143 11.81 10.10 14.31
N ASN A 144 11.31 9.82 15.52
CA ASN A 144 11.68 10.55 16.75
C ASN A 144 12.87 9.94 17.51
N ALA A 145 13.52 8.93 16.92
CA ALA A 145 14.66 8.27 17.55
C ALA A 145 15.95 9.09 17.40
N GLU A 146 16.73 9.24 18.47
CA GLU A 146 18.10 9.77 18.42
C GLU A 146 19.06 8.83 17.66
N SER A 147 18.82 7.53 17.73
CA SER A 147 19.64 6.50 17.11
C SER A 147 18.84 5.24 16.90
N ILE A 148 19.12 4.56 15.79
CA ILE A 148 18.50 3.28 15.42
C ILE A 148 19.61 2.26 15.16
N ILE A 149 19.46 1.06 15.75
CA ILE A 149 20.35 -0.08 15.53
C ILE A 149 19.49 -1.26 15.07
N ILE A 150 19.88 -1.89 13.98
CA ILE A 150 19.34 -3.18 13.58
C ILE A 150 20.27 -4.29 14.05
N GLU A 151 19.69 -5.41 14.48
CA GLU A 151 20.41 -6.58 15.03
C GLU A 151 19.87 -7.85 14.38
N SER A 152 20.75 -8.75 13.97
CA SER A 152 20.38 -10.11 13.54
C SER A 152 19.96 -10.99 14.71
N ASP A 153 19.27 -12.10 14.46
CA ASP A 153 18.93 -13.05 15.52
C ASP A 153 20.12 -13.90 15.98
N ASP A 154 21.04 -14.11 15.09
CA ASP A 154 22.30 -14.87 15.28
C ASP A 154 23.52 -14.09 14.72
N GLY A 155 24.62 -14.75 14.45
CA GLY A 155 25.86 -14.14 13.92
C GLY A 155 25.80 -13.73 12.43
N THR A 156 24.64 -13.80 11.77
CA THR A 156 24.51 -13.56 10.33
C THR A 156 23.27 -12.74 9.99
N TRP A 157 23.30 -12.02 8.85
CA TRP A 157 22.12 -11.41 8.26
C TRP A 157 21.31 -12.46 7.51
N ASN A 158 20.27 -12.99 8.11
CA ASN A 158 19.35 -13.95 7.51
C ASN A 158 18.30 -13.24 6.63
N LEU A 159 17.95 -13.87 5.52
CA LEU A 159 16.87 -13.39 4.65
C LEU A 159 15.55 -14.08 5.01
N ASP A 160 14.45 -13.41 4.71
CA ASP A 160 13.12 -14.00 4.80
C ASP A 160 12.87 -15.03 3.68
N SER A 161 11.70 -15.65 3.66
CA SER A 161 11.33 -16.68 2.68
C SER A 161 11.28 -16.18 1.23
N THR A 162 11.21 -14.87 1.00
CA THR A 162 11.28 -14.29 -0.35
C THR A 162 12.71 -14.19 -0.86
N GLY A 163 13.70 -14.25 0.03
CA GLY A 163 15.12 -14.07 -0.30
C GLY A 163 15.52 -12.61 -0.55
N GLU A 164 14.62 -11.64 -0.26
CA GLU A 164 14.86 -10.24 -0.57
C GLU A 164 15.01 -9.33 0.65
N ARG A 165 14.39 -9.70 1.78
CA ARG A 165 14.36 -8.87 2.99
C ARG A 165 15.17 -9.50 4.10
N HIS A 166 15.94 -8.69 4.81
CA HIS A 166 16.73 -9.11 5.97
C HIS A 166 15.86 -9.17 7.22
N LEU A 167 15.93 -10.27 7.94
CA LEU A 167 15.23 -10.47 9.21
C LEU A 167 16.00 -9.78 10.33
N VAL A 168 15.38 -8.79 10.99
CA VAL A 168 16.07 -7.95 11.98
C VAL A 168 15.25 -7.70 13.24
N TRP A 169 15.94 -7.55 14.37
CA TRP A 169 15.48 -6.82 15.53
C TRP A 169 15.80 -5.35 15.35
N VAL A 170 14.82 -4.49 15.62
CA VAL A 170 14.97 -3.04 15.51
C VAL A 170 15.01 -2.43 16.91
N TRP A 171 16.11 -1.78 17.20
CA TRP A 171 16.35 -1.06 18.44
C TRP A 171 16.37 0.42 18.15
N TYR A 172 15.58 1.19 18.87
CA TYR A 172 15.59 2.64 18.76
C TYR A 172 15.85 3.27 20.12
N LYS A 173 16.56 4.40 20.13
CA LYS A 173 16.82 5.19 21.32
C LYS A 173 15.92 6.43 21.29
N PRO A 174 14.90 6.54 22.16
CA PRO A 174 14.08 7.73 22.24
C PRO A 174 14.90 8.96 22.60
N ALA A 175 14.47 10.14 22.15
CA ALA A 175 15.12 11.39 22.46
C ALA A 175 15.17 11.65 23.98
N GLY A 176 16.36 11.94 24.50
CA GLY A 176 16.59 12.18 25.93
C GLY A 176 16.67 10.94 26.81
N GLU A 177 16.46 9.74 26.29
CA GLU A 177 16.63 8.49 27.03
C GLU A 177 18.06 7.93 26.87
N LYS A 178 18.49 7.13 27.86
CA LYS A 178 19.82 6.51 27.84
C LYS A 178 19.83 5.16 27.14
N GLU A 179 18.74 4.42 27.30
CA GLU A 179 18.64 3.03 26.89
C GLU A 179 17.89 2.89 25.57
N TYR A 180 18.22 1.86 24.82
CA TYR A 180 17.49 1.46 23.62
C TYR A 180 16.25 0.64 23.99
N ARG A 181 15.20 0.77 23.19
CA ARG A 181 13.97 -0.01 23.28
C ARG A 181 13.85 -0.91 22.06
N ASN A 182 13.30 -2.10 22.23
CA ASN A 182 13.09 -3.03 21.14
C ASN A 182 11.72 -2.81 20.50
N LEU A 183 11.69 -2.29 19.26
CA LEU A 183 10.47 -1.95 18.55
C LEU A 183 9.61 -3.17 18.21
N ASN A 184 10.23 -4.32 17.88
CA ASN A 184 9.50 -5.55 17.57
C ASN A 184 8.66 -5.99 18.79
N ILE A 185 9.24 -6.00 19.99
CA ILE A 185 8.54 -6.36 21.22
C ILE A 185 7.50 -5.29 21.57
N GLU A 186 7.79 -4.03 21.31
CA GLU A 186 6.87 -2.93 21.60
C GLU A 186 5.61 -3.02 20.70
N LEU A 187 5.73 -3.44 19.45
CA LEU A 187 4.59 -3.77 18.59
C LEU A 187 3.73 -4.91 19.15
N LEU A 188 4.38 -5.97 19.68
CA LEU A 188 3.67 -7.10 20.30
C LEU A 188 2.93 -6.70 21.56
N GLN A 189 3.60 -5.96 22.49
CA GLN A 189 2.99 -5.58 23.76
C GLN A 189 1.85 -4.58 23.64
N ASN A 190 1.80 -3.81 22.54
CA ASN A 190 0.70 -2.90 22.21
C ASN A 190 -0.42 -3.57 21.39
N GLY A 191 -0.31 -4.87 21.11
CA GLY A 191 -1.28 -5.59 20.29
C GLY A 191 -1.36 -5.09 18.84
N LEU A 192 -0.27 -4.54 18.32
CA LEU A 192 -0.16 -4.01 16.95
C LEU A 192 0.42 -5.03 15.97
N ALA A 193 0.84 -6.19 16.46
CA ALA A 193 1.34 -7.28 15.63
C ALA A 193 0.85 -8.64 16.14
N LYS A 194 0.63 -9.56 15.21
CA LYS A 194 0.46 -10.99 15.50
C LYS A 194 1.84 -11.64 15.67
N ALA A 195 1.87 -12.78 16.34
CA ALA A 195 3.08 -13.59 16.44
C ALA A 195 3.48 -14.14 15.07
N ASN A 196 4.77 -14.05 14.75
CA ASN A 196 5.36 -14.69 13.58
C ASN A 196 6.67 -15.38 14.01
N SER A 197 6.62 -16.70 14.24
CA SER A 197 7.75 -17.49 14.80
C SER A 197 8.32 -16.90 16.10
N SER A 198 7.49 -16.18 16.87
CA SER A 198 7.91 -15.37 18.01
C SER A 198 8.50 -16.19 19.15
N ALA A 199 8.12 -17.46 19.31
CA ALA A 199 8.65 -18.34 20.36
C ALA A 199 10.04 -18.93 20.01
N GLN A 200 10.48 -18.86 18.76
CA GLN A 200 11.62 -19.60 18.22
C GLN A 200 12.87 -18.73 17.97
N ASN A 201 12.94 -17.58 18.65
CA ASN A 201 14.04 -16.63 18.50
C ASN A 201 14.67 -16.33 19.87
N ARG A 202 15.78 -15.57 19.87
CA ARG A 202 16.52 -15.24 21.09
C ARG A 202 15.72 -14.52 22.17
N TYR A 203 14.66 -13.81 21.83
CA TYR A 203 13.77 -13.11 22.77
C TYR A 203 12.40 -13.80 22.89
N GLY A 204 12.31 -15.08 22.52
CA GLY A 204 11.03 -15.79 22.38
C GLY A 204 10.15 -15.75 23.63
N SER A 205 10.71 -15.95 24.84
CA SER A 205 9.93 -15.88 26.05
C SER A 205 9.36 -14.48 26.32
N THR A 206 10.13 -13.43 26.03
CA THR A 206 9.69 -12.03 26.18
C THR A 206 8.62 -11.70 25.15
N CYS A 207 8.79 -12.11 23.89
CA CYS A 207 7.77 -11.95 22.83
C CYS A 207 6.44 -12.61 23.25
N MET A 208 6.47 -13.85 23.71
CA MET A 208 5.26 -14.57 24.11
C MET A 208 4.57 -13.94 25.32
N SER A 209 5.34 -13.43 26.30
CA SER A 209 4.79 -12.71 27.44
C SER A 209 4.15 -11.37 27.01
N ALA A 210 4.79 -10.63 26.12
CA ALA A 210 4.27 -9.38 25.56
C ALA A 210 2.94 -9.60 24.81
N ILE A 211 2.87 -10.65 23.98
CA ILE A 211 1.64 -11.03 23.26
C ILE A 211 0.54 -11.42 24.27
N GLN A 212 0.87 -12.21 25.28
CA GLN A 212 -0.12 -12.64 26.27
C GLN A 212 -0.70 -11.43 27.04
N GLN A 213 0.16 -10.49 27.47
CA GLN A 213 -0.29 -9.24 28.09
C GLN A 213 -1.22 -8.44 27.17
N ALA A 214 -0.88 -8.29 25.87
CA ALA A 214 -1.71 -7.58 24.91
C ALA A 214 -3.10 -8.23 24.75
N LYS A 215 -3.17 -9.57 24.78
CA LYS A 215 -4.44 -10.33 24.76
C LYS A 215 -5.25 -10.14 26.04
N ASP A 216 -4.61 -10.24 27.20
CA ASP A 216 -5.27 -10.11 28.50
C ASP A 216 -5.84 -8.70 28.70
N GLN A 217 -5.13 -7.70 28.21
CA GLN A 217 -5.53 -6.29 28.23
C GLN A 217 -6.44 -5.90 27.05
N LYS A 218 -6.71 -6.82 26.12
CA LYS A 218 -7.53 -6.59 24.92
C LYS A 218 -7.08 -5.38 24.11
N LEU A 219 -5.79 -5.29 23.81
CA LEU A 219 -5.22 -4.16 23.07
C LEU A 219 -5.31 -4.35 21.56
N SER A 220 -5.66 -3.30 20.85
CA SER A 220 -5.65 -3.17 19.38
C SER A 220 -6.25 -4.39 18.66
N ILE A 221 -5.48 -5.21 17.93
CA ILE A 221 -5.99 -6.40 17.22
C ILE A 221 -6.64 -7.47 18.12
N TYR A 222 -6.41 -7.39 19.43
CA TYR A 222 -6.99 -8.30 20.43
C TYR A 222 -8.18 -7.69 21.17
N SER A 223 -8.57 -6.44 20.86
CA SER A 223 -9.67 -5.74 21.57
C SER A 223 -11.03 -6.36 21.28
N GLY A 224 -11.23 -6.90 20.09
CA GLY A 224 -12.55 -7.28 19.58
C GLY A 224 -13.40 -6.09 19.14
N GLU A 225 -12.86 -4.89 19.19
CA GLU A 225 -13.51 -3.65 18.77
C GLU A 225 -13.13 -3.33 17.32
N LYS A 226 -13.96 -2.55 16.64
CA LYS A 226 -13.65 -2.02 15.31
C LYS A 226 -12.50 -1.02 15.39
N ASP A 227 -11.58 -1.11 14.42
CA ASP A 227 -10.54 -0.12 14.27
C ASP A 227 -11.13 1.22 13.79
N PRO A 228 -10.99 2.32 14.54
CA PRO A 228 -11.54 3.62 14.14
C PRO A 228 -10.88 4.20 12.87
N ASP A 229 -9.67 3.74 12.53
CA ASP A 229 -8.90 4.20 11.36
C ASP A 229 -9.18 3.34 10.10
N PHE A 230 -10.03 2.30 10.22
CA PHE A 230 -10.38 1.40 9.12
C PHE A 230 -11.75 1.74 8.52
N PHE A 231 -11.84 1.75 7.20
CA PHE A 231 -13.09 2.02 6.50
C PHE A 231 -13.93 0.73 6.35
N TYR A 232 -15.07 0.67 7.03
CA TYR A 232 -15.99 -0.48 7.00
C TYR A 232 -17.16 -0.31 6.03
N GLY A 233 -17.25 0.83 5.34
CA GLY A 233 -18.36 1.13 4.43
C GLY A 233 -18.28 0.36 3.11
N ASP A 234 -19.35 0.49 2.34
CA ASP A 234 -19.35 0.09 0.94
C ASP A 234 -18.42 0.99 0.13
N ALA A 235 -18.03 0.55 -1.07
CA ALA A 235 -17.19 1.38 -1.93
C ALA A 235 -17.93 2.67 -2.32
N VAL A 236 -17.24 3.81 -2.18
CA VAL A 236 -17.74 5.10 -2.60
C VAL A 236 -17.55 5.22 -4.11
N GLU A 237 -18.65 5.37 -4.86
CA GLU A 237 -18.60 5.60 -6.32
C GLU A 237 -18.09 7.01 -6.60
N MET A 238 -17.06 7.13 -7.42
CA MET A 238 -16.36 8.37 -7.72
C MET A 238 -15.83 8.37 -9.15
N THR A 239 -15.54 9.54 -9.67
CA THR A 239 -14.71 9.72 -10.87
C THR A 239 -13.23 9.75 -10.50
N ILE A 240 -12.35 9.45 -11.47
CA ILE A 240 -10.89 9.59 -11.25
C ILE A 240 -10.54 11.08 -11.02
N LYS A 241 -11.25 12.00 -11.66
CA LYS A 241 -11.13 13.45 -11.42
C LYS A 241 -11.35 13.81 -9.94
N GLU A 242 -12.42 13.31 -9.33
CA GLU A 242 -12.73 13.55 -7.90
C GLU A 242 -11.64 12.97 -6.99
N LEU A 243 -11.15 11.78 -7.29
CA LEU A 243 -10.03 11.17 -6.57
C LEU A 243 -8.73 11.97 -6.68
N ARG A 244 -8.46 12.57 -7.86
CA ARG A 244 -7.28 13.40 -8.09
C ARG A 244 -7.39 14.79 -7.43
N ARG A 245 -8.59 15.29 -7.31
CA ARG A 245 -8.84 16.59 -6.70
C ARG A 245 -8.48 16.61 -5.20
N ASP A 246 -8.96 15.62 -4.44
CA ASP A 246 -8.84 15.58 -2.99
C ASP A 246 -8.38 14.17 -2.49
N PRO A 247 -7.24 13.64 -2.93
CA PRO A 247 -6.86 12.27 -2.65
C PRO A 247 -6.63 12.01 -1.16
N GLU A 248 -6.17 13.00 -0.41
CA GLU A 248 -5.90 12.89 1.04
C GLU A 248 -7.18 12.60 1.83
N LYS A 249 -8.31 13.19 1.43
CA LYS A 249 -9.63 12.96 2.04
C LYS A 249 -10.07 11.49 1.97
N TYR A 250 -9.66 10.80 0.93
CA TYR A 250 -10.05 9.41 0.66
C TYR A 250 -8.96 8.40 0.99
N ASN A 251 -7.88 8.83 1.64
CA ASN A 251 -6.81 7.92 2.04
C ASN A 251 -7.31 6.81 2.97
N GLY A 252 -7.26 5.55 2.49
CA GLY A 252 -7.76 4.38 3.18
C GLY A 252 -9.26 4.18 3.06
N VAL A 253 -9.94 4.94 2.24
CA VAL A 253 -11.36 4.74 1.90
C VAL A 253 -11.45 3.75 0.74
N LYS A 254 -12.41 2.84 0.82
CA LYS A 254 -12.75 1.95 -0.29
C LYS A 254 -13.53 2.75 -1.33
N VAL A 255 -13.00 2.81 -2.54
CA VAL A 255 -13.56 3.58 -3.66
C VAL A 255 -13.89 2.67 -4.84
N ALA A 256 -14.78 3.14 -5.70
CA ALA A 256 -15.08 2.50 -6.97
C ALA A 256 -15.15 3.57 -8.08
N PHE A 257 -14.52 3.28 -9.21
CA PHE A 257 -14.52 4.13 -10.41
C PHE A 257 -14.39 3.28 -11.65
N SER A 258 -14.71 3.85 -12.80
CA SER A 258 -14.58 3.18 -14.09
C SER A 258 -13.58 3.91 -14.97
N GLY A 259 -12.91 3.18 -15.86
CA GLY A 259 -12.01 3.75 -16.84
C GLY A 259 -11.34 2.70 -17.72
N ILE A 260 -10.59 3.18 -18.70
CA ILE A 260 -9.86 2.36 -19.64
C ILE A 260 -8.49 2.00 -19.07
N VAL A 261 -8.15 0.72 -19.08
CA VAL A 261 -6.81 0.24 -18.75
C VAL A 261 -5.88 0.59 -19.93
N ALA A 262 -5.15 1.70 -19.79
CA ALA A 262 -4.30 2.23 -20.85
C ALA A 262 -2.93 1.55 -20.93
N LEU A 263 -2.37 1.17 -19.80
CA LEU A 263 -1.02 0.61 -19.66
C LEU A 263 -0.96 -0.41 -18.53
N ASN A 264 0.01 -1.32 -18.65
CA ASN A 264 0.40 -2.26 -17.57
C ASN A 264 1.92 -2.20 -17.40
N SER A 265 2.37 -2.19 -16.15
CA SER A 265 3.77 -2.32 -15.76
C SER A 265 3.87 -3.15 -14.49
N ASP A 266 4.52 -4.31 -14.58
CA ASP A 266 4.66 -5.27 -13.48
C ASP A 266 3.30 -5.64 -12.86
N SER A 267 3.09 -5.29 -11.59
CA SER A 267 1.85 -5.55 -10.84
C SER A 267 0.94 -4.32 -10.72
N THR A 268 1.10 -3.33 -11.62
CA THR A 268 0.32 -2.09 -11.65
C THR A 268 -0.27 -1.86 -13.03
N VAL A 269 -1.54 -1.54 -13.10
CA VAL A 269 -2.17 -1.00 -14.31
C VAL A 269 -2.47 0.48 -14.12
N PHE A 270 -2.47 1.22 -15.23
CA PHE A 270 -2.85 2.62 -15.26
C PHE A 270 -4.21 2.73 -15.93
N VAL A 271 -5.19 3.20 -15.16
CA VAL A 271 -6.57 3.34 -15.59
C VAL A 271 -6.86 4.81 -15.79
N GLU A 272 -7.48 5.18 -16.91
CA GLU A 272 -7.77 6.56 -17.26
C GLU A 272 -9.22 6.78 -17.67
N GLU A 273 -9.74 7.95 -17.35
CA GLU A 273 -11.09 8.40 -17.60
C GLU A 273 -11.06 9.79 -18.25
N TYR A 274 -11.90 10.00 -19.31
CA TYR A 274 -12.07 11.31 -19.92
C TYR A 274 -13.13 12.12 -19.19
N ASP A 275 -12.80 13.35 -18.79
CA ASP A 275 -13.74 14.30 -18.22
C ASP A 275 -14.10 15.38 -19.26
N ALA A 276 -15.38 15.41 -19.64
CA ALA A 276 -15.86 16.34 -20.67
C ALA A 276 -15.93 17.80 -20.19
N GLU A 277 -16.00 18.04 -18.89
CA GLU A 277 -16.06 19.39 -18.33
C GLU A 277 -14.71 20.10 -18.45
N THR A 278 -13.62 19.42 -18.09
CA THR A 278 -12.26 19.97 -18.19
C THR A 278 -11.61 19.70 -19.54
N GLY A 279 -12.18 18.76 -20.31
CA GLY A 279 -11.62 18.34 -21.61
C GLY A 279 -10.33 17.55 -21.50
N MET A 280 -10.03 16.94 -20.33
CA MET A 280 -8.80 16.19 -20.13
C MET A 280 -9.05 14.78 -19.59
N TYR A 281 -8.02 13.95 -19.66
CA TYR A 281 -7.99 12.64 -19.02
C TYR A 281 -7.42 12.74 -17.63
N TYR A 282 -7.99 11.96 -16.71
CA TYR A 282 -7.49 11.75 -15.35
C TYR A 282 -7.11 10.29 -15.19
N GLY A 283 -5.99 10.03 -14.55
CA GLY A 283 -5.46 8.69 -14.39
C GLY A 283 -5.31 8.25 -12.94
N MET A 284 -5.38 6.95 -12.71
CA MET A 284 -5.13 6.33 -11.43
C MET A 284 -4.25 5.09 -11.59
N ALA A 285 -3.19 5.02 -10.80
CA ALA A 285 -2.41 3.80 -10.67
C ALA A 285 -3.19 2.78 -9.83
N VAL A 286 -3.32 1.56 -10.34
CA VAL A 286 -4.06 0.47 -9.70
C VAL A 286 -3.10 -0.69 -9.47
N TYR A 287 -2.69 -0.87 -8.21
CA TYR A 287 -1.79 -1.95 -7.80
C TYR A 287 -2.60 -3.20 -7.46
N TYR A 288 -2.47 -4.25 -8.26
CA TYR A 288 -3.18 -5.51 -8.04
C TYR A 288 -2.37 -6.57 -7.28
N GLY A 289 -1.06 -6.37 -7.12
CA GLY A 289 -0.18 -7.25 -6.34
C GLY A 289 -0.24 -8.71 -6.77
N TYR A 290 -0.19 -9.59 -5.79
CA TYR A 290 -0.26 -11.04 -5.98
C TYR A 290 -1.63 -11.65 -5.64
N GLY A 291 -2.58 -10.82 -5.19
CA GLY A 291 -3.90 -11.27 -4.71
C GLY A 291 -4.92 -11.55 -5.81
N LEU A 292 -4.70 -10.99 -7.00
CA LEU A 292 -5.60 -11.13 -8.13
C LEU A 292 -5.01 -12.14 -9.13
N ASN A 293 -5.81 -13.11 -9.58
CA ASN A 293 -5.40 -14.14 -10.52
C ASN A 293 -6.55 -14.56 -11.44
N GLY A 294 -6.22 -15.35 -12.47
CA GLY A 294 -7.21 -15.92 -13.42
C GLY A 294 -8.10 -14.86 -14.04
N ALA A 295 -9.40 -15.09 -14.03
CA ALA A 295 -10.40 -14.20 -14.65
C ALA A 295 -10.40 -12.78 -14.07
N GLY A 296 -10.02 -12.61 -12.80
CA GLY A 296 -9.88 -11.28 -12.21
C GLY A 296 -8.73 -10.49 -12.85
N LEU A 297 -7.62 -11.15 -13.17
CA LEU A 297 -6.49 -10.50 -13.83
C LEU A 297 -6.81 -10.16 -15.30
N GLU A 298 -7.61 -11.00 -15.98
CA GLU A 298 -8.05 -10.75 -17.37
C GLU A 298 -8.89 -9.47 -17.49
N ILE A 299 -9.60 -9.06 -16.44
CA ILE A 299 -10.36 -7.79 -16.41
C ILE A 299 -9.42 -6.60 -16.58
N LEU A 300 -8.19 -6.69 -16.08
CA LEU A 300 -7.18 -5.62 -16.14
C LEU A 300 -6.30 -5.65 -17.40
N ASN A 301 -6.69 -6.40 -18.43
CA ASN A 301 -5.98 -6.35 -19.70
C ASN A 301 -6.05 -4.95 -20.33
N VAL A 302 -4.92 -4.51 -20.90
CA VAL A 302 -4.85 -3.23 -21.65
C VAL A 302 -5.89 -3.22 -22.76
N GLY A 303 -6.63 -2.13 -22.86
CA GLY A 303 -7.75 -1.96 -23.79
C GLY A 303 -9.11 -2.41 -23.26
N ASN A 304 -9.18 -2.87 -22.02
CA ASN A 304 -10.45 -3.08 -21.34
C ASN A 304 -10.91 -1.79 -20.66
N GLU A 305 -12.20 -1.54 -20.68
CA GLU A 305 -12.86 -0.63 -19.76
C GLU A 305 -13.32 -1.46 -18.56
N ALA A 306 -12.89 -1.05 -17.37
CA ALA A 306 -13.15 -1.80 -16.15
C ALA A 306 -13.67 -0.90 -15.05
N ARG A 307 -14.62 -1.42 -14.24
CA ARG A 307 -14.94 -0.85 -12.94
C ARG A 307 -13.95 -1.39 -11.93
N ILE A 308 -13.18 -0.51 -11.34
CA ILE A 308 -12.18 -0.80 -10.32
C ILE A 308 -12.81 -0.60 -8.94
N VAL A 309 -12.60 -1.54 -8.05
CA VAL A 309 -12.99 -1.45 -6.64
C VAL A 309 -11.78 -1.78 -5.79
N GLY A 310 -11.38 -0.85 -4.95
CA GLY A 310 -10.20 -1.02 -4.09
C GLY A 310 -10.09 0.10 -3.07
N THR A 311 -9.00 0.12 -2.32
CA THR A 311 -8.73 1.15 -1.32
C THR A 311 -7.73 2.16 -1.86
N LEU A 312 -8.10 3.45 -1.83
CA LEU A 312 -7.15 4.53 -2.17
C LEU A 312 -6.10 4.66 -1.07
N GLN A 313 -4.85 4.73 -1.46
CA GLN A 313 -3.70 4.80 -0.55
C GLN A 313 -2.62 5.71 -1.09
N TYR A 314 -1.98 6.45 -0.18
CA TYR A 314 -0.71 7.10 -0.49
C TYR A 314 0.42 6.08 -0.39
N TYR A 315 1.13 5.85 -1.49
CA TYR A 315 2.30 4.98 -1.55
C TYR A 315 3.57 5.79 -1.26
N GLU A 316 4.03 5.77 -0.01
CA GLU A 316 5.16 6.61 0.45
C GLU A 316 6.46 6.36 -0.33
N ALA A 317 6.76 5.10 -0.68
CA ALA A 317 7.98 4.76 -1.42
C ALA A 317 8.02 5.32 -2.84
N GLY A 318 6.87 5.54 -3.46
CA GLY A 318 6.73 6.14 -4.79
C GLY A 318 6.29 7.60 -4.77
N GLY A 319 5.92 8.14 -3.60
CA GLY A 319 5.41 9.52 -3.49
C GLY A 319 4.09 9.74 -4.24
N THR A 320 3.29 8.69 -4.45
CA THR A 320 2.11 8.74 -5.32
C THR A 320 0.88 8.11 -4.70
N TRP A 321 -0.29 8.47 -5.22
CA TRP A 321 -1.56 7.85 -4.87
C TRP A 321 -1.86 6.67 -5.78
N GLN A 322 -2.30 5.57 -5.19
CA GLN A 322 -2.70 4.36 -5.91
C GLN A 322 -3.94 3.73 -5.28
N VAL A 323 -4.67 2.95 -6.06
CA VAL A 323 -5.73 2.08 -5.56
C VAL A 323 -5.21 0.65 -5.49
N SER A 324 -5.45 -0.02 -4.37
CA SER A 324 -4.99 -1.39 -4.12
C SER A 324 -6.06 -2.23 -3.41
N GLY A 325 -5.75 -3.48 -3.07
CA GLY A 325 -6.70 -4.34 -2.39
C GLY A 325 -7.87 -4.83 -3.25
N LEU A 326 -7.62 -4.95 -4.55
CA LEU A 326 -8.60 -5.43 -5.51
C LEU A 326 -8.99 -6.88 -5.21
N GLN A 327 -10.25 -7.19 -5.46
CA GLN A 327 -10.73 -8.58 -5.35
C GLN A 327 -11.60 -8.97 -6.54
N TYR A 328 -11.60 -10.27 -6.84
CA TYR A 328 -12.52 -10.89 -7.77
C TYR A 328 -12.95 -12.24 -7.24
N ARG A 329 -14.22 -12.35 -6.83
CA ARG A 329 -14.84 -13.58 -6.32
C ARG A 329 -15.58 -14.28 -7.46
N MET A 330 -14.91 -15.18 -8.14
CA MET A 330 -15.45 -15.90 -9.30
C MET A 330 -16.79 -16.62 -9.01
N MET A 331 -17.00 -17.10 -7.79
CA MET A 331 -18.27 -17.74 -7.38
C MET A 331 -19.40 -16.74 -7.11
N LYS A 332 -19.10 -15.44 -7.08
CA LYS A 332 -20.06 -14.34 -6.90
C LYS A 332 -19.69 -13.21 -7.84
N PRO A 333 -19.82 -13.37 -9.16
CA PRO A 333 -19.37 -12.40 -10.14
C PRO A 333 -20.05 -11.03 -9.98
N ASP A 334 -21.30 -11.01 -9.53
CA ASP A 334 -22.11 -9.80 -9.31
C ASP A 334 -21.87 -9.15 -7.92
N ASP A 335 -20.87 -9.60 -7.16
CA ASP A 335 -20.52 -8.98 -5.88
C ASP A 335 -20.05 -7.53 -6.14
N PRO A 336 -20.69 -6.51 -5.52
CA PRO A 336 -20.34 -5.11 -5.76
C PRO A 336 -18.90 -4.75 -5.31
N GLY A 337 -18.30 -5.59 -4.49
CA GLY A 337 -16.89 -5.46 -4.10
C GLY A 337 -15.90 -6.00 -5.11
N ASN A 338 -16.34 -6.66 -6.18
CA ASN A 338 -15.49 -7.14 -7.26
C ASN A 338 -15.11 -6.02 -8.22
N ILE A 339 -13.93 -6.14 -8.83
CA ILE A 339 -13.65 -5.48 -10.10
C ILE A 339 -14.52 -6.12 -11.20
N GLN A 340 -14.92 -5.34 -12.20
CA GLN A 340 -15.84 -5.79 -13.24
C GLN A 340 -15.37 -5.33 -14.62
N LEU A 341 -15.46 -6.20 -15.61
CA LEU A 341 -15.26 -5.85 -17.01
C LEU A 341 -16.52 -5.15 -17.52
N ILE A 342 -16.37 -3.96 -18.11
CA ILE A 342 -17.47 -3.20 -18.70
C ILE A 342 -17.48 -3.45 -20.21
N SER A 343 -16.36 -3.18 -20.89
CA SER A 343 -16.23 -3.35 -22.33
C SER A 343 -14.77 -3.59 -22.73
N GLN A 344 -14.53 -3.92 -23.99
CA GLN A 344 -13.20 -4.27 -24.52
C GLN A 344 -12.94 -3.57 -25.85
N GLY A 345 -11.67 -3.54 -26.27
CA GLY A 345 -11.27 -3.04 -27.56
C GLY A 345 -11.04 -1.53 -27.60
N HIS A 346 -10.74 -0.94 -26.45
CA HIS A 346 -10.35 0.47 -26.34
C HIS A 346 -8.85 0.64 -26.54
N GLU A 347 -8.45 1.86 -26.83
CA GLU A 347 -7.05 2.28 -26.85
C GLU A 347 -6.82 3.30 -25.73
N GLY A 348 -5.61 3.34 -25.17
CA GLY A 348 -5.19 4.42 -24.27
C GLY A 348 -5.21 5.75 -25.03
N ALA A 349 -5.54 6.83 -24.32
CA ALA A 349 -5.71 8.16 -24.91
C ALA A 349 -4.44 8.70 -25.57
N TYR A 350 -3.27 8.41 -24.97
CA TYR A 350 -1.97 8.92 -25.41
C TYR A 350 -2.04 10.37 -25.86
N VAL A 351 -2.59 11.22 -24.99
CA VAL A 351 -2.83 12.64 -25.27
C VAL A 351 -1.54 13.29 -25.75
N LEU A 352 -1.59 13.84 -26.97
CA LEU A 352 -0.44 14.58 -27.51
C LEU A 352 -0.28 15.88 -26.74
N THR A 353 0.80 16.00 -26.01
CA THR A 353 1.08 17.12 -25.12
C THR A 353 2.44 17.72 -25.45
N ALA A 354 2.54 19.05 -25.44
CA ALA A 354 3.80 19.75 -25.56
C ALA A 354 4.56 19.76 -24.22
N ALA A 355 5.90 19.81 -24.26
CA ALA A 355 6.73 19.89 -23.06
C ALA A 355 6.39 21.11 -22.18
N ASP A 356 6.08 22.26 -22.79
CA ASP A 356 5.67 23.46 -22.07
C ASP A 356 4.33 23.30 -21.34
N THR A 357 3.34 22.68 -21.98
CA THR A 357 2.07 22.35 -21.32
C THR A 357 2.28 21.39 -20.16
N PHE A 358 3.12 20.36 -20.34
CA PHE A 358 3.42 19.39 -19.29
C PHE A 358 4.09 20.04 -18.10
N GLN A 359 5.09 20.91 -18.32
CA GLN A 359 5.92 21.49 -17.27
C GLN A 359 5.29 22.72 -16.61
N ASN A 360 4.63 23.58 -17.40
CA ASN A 360 4.15 24.90 -16.98
C ASN A 360 2.63 25.07 -17.06
N GLY A 361 1.93 24.13 -17.68
CA GLY A 361 0.47 24.19 -17.84
C GLY A 361 -0.27 24.05 -16.52
N THR A 362 -1.46 24.63 -16.44
CA THR A 362 -2.38 24.51 -15.29
C THR A 362 -3.76 24.05 -15.72
N VAL A 363 -4.48 23.47 -14.79
CA VAL A 363 -5.86 23.02 -14.92
C VAL A 363 -6.70 23.68 -13.83
N ARG A 364 -7.85 24.24 -14.21
CA ARG A 364 -8.81 24.77 -13.25
C ARG A 364 -9.64 23.67 -12.64
N MET A 365 -9.66 23.60 -11.33
CA MET A 365 -10.42 22.63 -10.55
C MET A 365 -11.31 23.35 -9.54
N GLU A 366 -12.55 22.88 -9.44
CA GLU A 366 -13.43 23.28 -8.35
C GLU A 366 -13.14 22.41 -7.12
N THR A 367 -12.69 23.03 -6.04
CA THR A 367 -12.43 22.40 -4.73
C THR A 367 -13.41 22.91 -3.68
N GLU A 368 -13.38 22.33 -2.48
CA GLU A 368 -14.19 22.85 -1.35
C GLU A 368 -13.81 24.29 -0.97
N ALA A 369 -12.60 24.72 -1.27
CA ALA A 369 -12.11 26.09 -1.03
C ALA A 369 -12.46 27.08 -2.16
N GLY A 370 -13.00 26.60 -3.29
CA GLY A 370 -13.32 27.38 -4.49
C GLY A 370 -12.52 26.90 -5.72
N MET A 371 -12.46 27.78 -6.74
CA MET A 371 -11.70 27.47 -7.97
C MET A 371 -10.20 27.64 -7.73
N GLU A 372 -9.44 26.57 -7.97
CA GLU A 372 -7.98 26.52 -7.88
C GLU A 372 -7.35 26.21 -9.24
N GLU A 373 -6.14 26.70 -9.45
CA GLU A 373 -5.30 26.27 -10.56
C GLU A 373 -4.28 25.26 -10.05
N ARG A 374 -4.29 24.05 -10.66
CA ARG A 374 -3.40 22.96 -10.33
C ARG A 374 -2.44 22.68 -11.50
N PRO A 375 -1.18 22.25 -11.26
CA PRO A 375 -0.27 21.87 -12.33
C PRO A 375 -0.87 20.80 -13.24
N TYR A 376 -0.69 20.96 -14.56
CA TYR A 376 -1.20 19.98 -15.54
C TYR A 376 -0.66 18.58 -15.25
N ALA A 377 0.66 18.45 -15.03
CA ALA A 377 1.30 17.16 -14.78
C ALA A 377 0.75 16.46 -13.51
N GLU A 378 0.40 17.22 -12.46
CA GLU A 378 -0.25 16.70 -11.25
C GLU A 378 -1.62 16.08 -11.57
N MET A 379 -2.43 16.81 -12.32
CA MET A 379 -3.79 16.38 -12.65
C MET A 379 -3.80 15.25 -13.69
N ALA A 380 -2.83 15.24 -14.62
CA ALA A 380 -2.62 14.19 -15.61
C ALA A 380 -1.86 12.97 -15.07
N MET A 381 -1.52 12.94 -13.80
CA MET A 381 -0.78 11.85 -13.17
C MET A 381 -1.42 10.49 -13.46
N SER A 382 -0.59 9.50 -13.85
CA SER A 382 -1.02 8.15 -14.22
C SER A 382 -1.87 8.05 -15.51
N THR A 383 -1.99 9.11 -16.31
CA THR A 383 -2.59 9.02 -17.67
C THR A 383 -1.56 8.63 -18.71
N SER A 384 -2.04 8.03 -19.79
CA SER A 384 -1.23 7.80 -20.98
C SER A 384 -0.99 9.12 -21.73
N ILE A 385 0.26 9.36 -22.12
CA ILE A 385 0.71 10.61 -22.77
C ILE A 385 1.61 10.32 -23.96
N SER A 386 1.58 11.19 -24.97
CA SER A 386 2.54 11.19 -26.05
C SER A 386 3.16 12.57 -26.25
N MET A 387 4.44 12.59 -26.58
CA MET A 387 5.15 13.81 -27.00
C MET A 387 5.95 13.54 -28.25
N LYS A 388 6.12 14.55 -29.07
CA LYS A 388 6.84 14.48 -30.33
C LYS A 388 8.02 15.44 -30.34
N ASP A 389 8.96 15.17 -31.25
CA ASP A 389 10.08 16.06 -31.56
C ASP A 389 10.91 16.45 -30.32
N LEU A 390 11.08 15.52 -29.39
CA LEU A 390 11.92 15.70 -28.21
C LEU A 390 13.41 15.50 -28.56
N VAL A 391 14.24 16.46 -28.32
CA VAL A 391 15.70 16.34 -28.46
C VAL A 391 16.29 15.80 -27.17
N VAL A 392 16.92 14.63 -27.22
CA VAL A 392 17.56 14.00 -26.05
C VAL A 392 18.91 14.67 -25.80
N LYS A 393 19.01 15.44 -24.72
CA LYS A 393 20.21 16.24 -24.36
C LYS A 393 21.22 15.46 -23.53
N ASP A 394 20.73 14.70 -22.58
CA ASP A 394 21.55 13.92 -21.65
C ASP A 394 20.85 12.63 -21.23
N ILE A 395 21.64 11.62 -20.84
CA ILE A 395 21.13 10.33 -20.37
C ILE A 395 21.96 9.84 -19.20
N TYR A 396 21.30 9.66 -18.07
CA TYR A 396 21.84 8.87 -16.96
C TYR A 396 21.34 7.44 -17.10
N THR A 397 22.26 6.47 -17.05
CA THR A 397 21.91 5.02 -17.04
C THR A 397 22.17 4.43 -15.66
N THR A 398 21.20 3.73 -15.10
CA THR A 398 21.35 3.01 -13.82
C THR A 398 22.39 1.91 -13.98
N THR A 399 23.51 1.99 -13.25
CA THR A 399 24.64 1.05 -13.33
C THR A 399 24.76 0.13 -12.12
N ASP A 400 24.06 0.39 -11.03
CA ASP A 400 24.09 -0.42 -9.82
C ASP A 400 23.74 -1.88 -10.14
N PRO A 401 24.68 -2.83 -9.94
CA PRO A 401 24.46 -4.24 -10.26
C PRO A 401 23.39 -4.92 -9.39
N SER A 402 23.08 -4.35 -8.23
CA SER A 402 22.08 -4.87 -7.30
C SER A 402 20.67 -4.32 -7.57
N SER A 403 20.55 -3.29 -8.43
CA SER A 403 19.28 -2.69 -8.79
C SER A 403 18.54 -3.51 -9.84
N SER A 404 17.27 -3.81 -9.60
CA SER A 404 16.37 -4.39 -10.61
C SER A 404 16.18 -3.47 -11.83
N SER A 405 16.52 -2.18 -11.69
CA SER A 405 16.48 -1.18 -12.77
C SER A 405 17.83 -1.00 -13.47
N LYS A 406 18.82 -1.88 -13.28
CA LYS A 406 20.11 -1.80 -13.97
C LYS A 406 19.90 -1.78 -15.48
N GLY A 407 20.39 -0.75 -16.16
CA GLY A 407 20.19 -0.52 -17.59
C GLY A 407 19.00 0.38 -17.94
N ALA A 408 18.17 0.74 -16.96
CA ALA A 408 17.14 1.77 -17.15
C ALA A 408 17.78 3.16 -17.31
N MET A 409 17.17 4.01 -18.13
CA MET A 409 17.68 5.34 -18.48
C MET A 409 16.78 6.43 -17.91
N THR A 410 17.40 7.51 -17.47
CA THR A 410 16.74 8.79 -17.20
C THR A 410 17.28 9.79 -18.22
N MET A 411 16.41 10.24 -19.12
CA MET A 411 16.76 11.12 -20.24
C MET A 411 16.27 12.54 -19.94
N THR A 412 17.16 13.53 -20.05
CA THR A 412 16.78 14.94 -20.14
C THR A 412 16.47 15.26 -21.57
N CYS A 413 15.22 15.59 -21.85
CA CYS A 413 14.72 15.87 -23.20
C CYS A 413 14.26 17.32 -23.27
N GLU A 414 14.42 17.96 -24.44
CA GLU A 414 14.02 19.35 -24.69
C GLU A 414 13.07 19.44 -25.89
N GLN A 415 12.03 20.25 -25.75
CA GLN A 415 11.15 20.66 -26.85
C GLN A 415 10.95 22.18 -26.77
N ASN A 416 11.37 22.91 -27.82
CA ASN A 416 11.17 24.37 -27.95
C ASN A 416 11.71 25.17 -26.72
N GLY A 417 12.82 24.73 -26.11
CA GLY A 417 13.45 25.40 -24.97
C GLY A 417 12.89 24.96 -23.59
N THR A 418 11.92 24.05 -23.55
CA THR A 418 11.41 23.46 -22.32
C THR A 418 12.00 22.08 -22.11
N GLU A 419 12.64 21.85 -20.97
CA GLU A 419 13.19 20.55 -20.58
C GLU A 419 12.16 19.71 -19.81
N ILE A 420 12.19 18.42 -20.07
CA ILE A 420 11.40 17.41 -19.34
C ILE A 420 12.25 16.17 -19.04
N THR A 421 11.88 15.46 -18.02
CA THR A 421 12.48 14.15 -17.67
C THR A 421 11.67 13.02 -18.28
N VAL A 422 12.34 12.13 -19.01
CA VAL A 422 11.79 10.86 -19.50
C VAL A 422 12.55 9.71 -18.89
N ARG A 423 11.87 8.92 -18.06
CA ARG A 423 12.44 7.72 -17.41
C ARG A 423 12.01 6.47 -18.15
N THR A 424 12.95 5.57 -18.43
CA THR A 424 12.62 4.28 -19.03
C THR A 424 12.67 3.15 -18.00
N GLY A 425 11.95 2.05 -18.26
CA GLY A 425 12.34 0.75 -17.74
C GLY A 425 13.64 0.27 -18.41
N VAL A 426 14.04 -0.96 -18.14
CA VAL A 426 15.09 -1.62 -18.90
C VAL A 426 14.55 -1.96 -20.28
N LEU A 427 14.99 -1.21 -21.29
CA LEU A 427 14.51 -1.39 -22.66
C LEU A 427 15.29 -2.51 -23.36
N LEU A 428 14.56 -3.37 -24.06
CA LEU A 428 15.13 -4.47 -24.83
C LEU A 428 14.85 -4.29 -26.33
N ASP A 429 15.82 -4.64 -27.16
CA ASP A 429 15.64 -4.72 -28.60
C ASP A 429 14.93 -6.03 -29.03
N ALA A 430 14.81 -6.26 -30.33
CA ALA A 430 14.16 -7.44 -30.89
C ALA A 430 14.92 -8.75 -30.57
N ASP A 431 16.21 -8.66 -30.28
CA ASP A 431 17.06 -9.78 -29.89
C ASP A 431 17.15 -9.98 -28.38
N MET A 432 16.31 -9.27 -27.59
CA MET A 432 16.28 -9.26 -26.12
C MET A 432 17.56 -8.72 -25.47
N LYS A 433 18.31 -7.89 -26.17
CA LYS A 433 19.48 -7.20 -25.62
C LYS A 433 19.09 -5.85 -25.05
N VAL A 434 19.75 -5.47 -23.96
CA VAL A 434 19.52 -4.15 -23.34
C VAL A 434 19.96 -3.05 -24.31
N ILE A 435 19.05 -2.12 -24.58
CA ILE A 435 19.31 -0.93 -25.40
C ILE A 435 20.10 0.05 -24.52
N THR A 436 21.20 0.56 -25.09
CA THR A 436 22.08 1.52 -24.40
C THR A 436 21.76 2.96 -24.81
N GLN A 437 22.32 3.91 -24.07
CA GLN A 437 22.15 5.34 -24.31
C GLN A 437 22.51 5.79 -25.72
N ASP A 438 23.43 5.09 -26.41
CA ASP A 438 23.85 5.44 -27.79
C ASP A 438 22.70 5.37 -28.80
N ALA A 439 21.63 4.64 -28.44
CA ALA A 439 20.44 4.56 -29.29
C ALA A 439 19.67 5.88 -29.35
N TYR A 440 19.77 6.73 -28.31
CA TYR A 440 18.91 7.90 -28.15
C TYR A 440 19.68 9.23 -27.94
N LEU A 441 20.86 9.21 -27.34
CA LEU A 441 21.60 10.43 -27.00
C LEU A 441 21.86 11.31 -28.23
N GLY A 442 21.49 12.58 -28.14
CA GLY A 442 21.64 13.58 -29.21
C GLY A 442 20.65 13.45 -30.36
N LYS A 443 19.67 12.52 -30.27
CA LYS A 443 18.67 12.32 -31.30
C LYS A 443 17.34 13.00 -30.97
N THR A 444 16.50 13.16 -31.99
CA THR A 444 15.11 13.58 -31.84
C THR A 444 14.23 12.34 -31.74
N VAL A 445 13.34 12.33 -30.76
CA VAL A 445 12.46 11.17 -30.50
C VAL A 445 11.00 11.59 -30.29
N ASP A 446 10.08 10.73 -30.71
CA ASP A 446 8.70 10.73 -30.25
C ASP A 446 8.55 9.67 -29.17
N ILE A 447 7.80 9.98 -28.13
CA ILE A 447 7.57 9.05 -27.03
C ILE A 447 6.09 8.83 -26.77
N ARG A 448 5.78 7.63 -26.24
CA ARG A 448 4.52 7.28 -25.59
C ARG A 448 4.83 6.69 -24.22
N GLY A 449 4.17 7.19 -23.19
CA GLY A 449 4.43 6.76 -21.82
C GLY A 449 3.25 7.04 -20.89
N VAL A 450 3.53 7.06 -19.62
CA VAL A 450 2.60 7.44 -18.57
C VAL A 450 3.18 8.59 -17.77
N VAL A 451 2.34 9.51 -17.33
CA VAL A 451 2.74 10.56 -16.39
C VAL A 451 3.04 9.94 -15.03
N ASP A 452 4.22 10.16 -14.54
CA ASP A 452 4.77 9.59 -13.30
C ASP A 452 5.37 10.70 -12.42
N TYR A 453 5.59 10.41 -11.14
CA TYR A 453 6.22 11.33 -10.19
C TYR A 453 7.33 10.60 -9.43
N PHE A 454 8.49 11.23 -9.33
CA PHE A 454 9.63 10.64 -8.64
C PHE A 454 10.52 11.72 -8.03
N GLU A 455 10.85 11.58 -6.76
CA GLU A 455 11.77 12.45 -6.01
C GLU A 455 11.47 13.96 -6.13
N GLY A 456 10.19 14.33 -6.16
CA GLY A 456 9.78 15.74 -6.20
C GLY A 456 9.47 16.27 -7.60
N GLU A 457 9.66 15.48 -8.66
CA GLU A 457 9.49 15.91 -10.05
C GLU A 457 8.51 15.06 -10.83
N TYR A 458 7.71 15.70 -11.69
CA TYR A 458 6.87 15.01 -12.67
C TYR A 458 7.74 14.61 -13.86
N GLN A 459 7.54 13.38 -14.32
CA GLN A 459 8.28 12.78 -15.42
C GLN A 459 7.35 11.95 -16.31
N ILE A 460 7.85 11.56 -17.48
CA ILE A 460 7.16 10.59 -18.33
C ILE A 460 7.90 9.27 -18.24
N LYS A 461 7.18 8.20 -17.90
CA LYS A 461 7.74 6.86 -17.78
C LYS A 461 7.42 6.02 -19.00
N VAL A 462 8.43 5.43 -19.61
CA VAL A 462 8.34 4.60 -20.81
C VAL A 462 8.79 3.18 -20.49
N PHE A 463 7.95 2.19 -20.79
CA PHE A 463 8.19 0.80 -20.40
C PHE A 463 8.69 -0.10 -21.53
N SER A 464 8.63 0.35 -22.78
CA SER A 464 9.00 -0.46 -23.94
C SER A 464 9.67 0.38 -25.02
N ALA A 465 10.70 -0.20 -25.66
CA ALA A 465 11.40 0.44 -26.77
C ALA A 465 10.47 0.81 -27.96
N ARG A 466 9.42 0.03 -28.19
CA ARG A 466 8.42 0.33 -29.24
C ARG A 466 7.65 1.63 -29.02
N ASN A 467 7.72 2.19 -27.82
CA ASN A 467 7.08 3.45 -27.45
C ASN A 467 8.03 4.65 -27.62
N ILE A 468 9.21 4.45 -28.19
CA ILE A 468 10.16 5.50 -28.56
C ILE A 468 10.45 5.36 -30.05
N THR A 469 10.08 6.37 -30.82
CA THR A 469 10.40 6.46 -32.25
C THR A 469 11.53 7.46 -32.42
N VAL A 470 12.64 7.01 -33.00
CA VAL A 470 13.79 7.89 -33.28
C VAL A 470 13.64 8.47 -34.67
N HIS A 471 13.84 9.78 -34.83
CA HIS A 471 13.92 10.48 -36.09
C HIS A 471 15.37 10.60 -36.52
N ASP A 472 15.63 10.37 -37.79
CA ASP A 472 16.95 10.50 -38.42
C ASP A 472 17.39 11.97 -38.56
#